data_401115391fa3dfacb23d709a2f140ece
#
_entry.id   401115391fa3dfacb23d709a2f140ece
#
_cell.length_a   1.000
_cell.length_b   1.000
_cell.length_c   1.000
_cell.angle_alpha   90.00
_cell.angle_beta   90.00
_cell.angle_gamma   90.00
#
_symmetry.space_group_name_H-M   'P 1'
#
loop_
_entity.id
_entity.type
_entity.pdbx_description
1 polymer ?
#
loop_
_entity_poly.entity_id
_entity_poly.type
_entity_poly.pdbx_seq_one_letter_code
_entity_poly.pdbx_strand_id
1 'polypeptide(L)'
;MDIQEKNLESSGHQKINWVSKHMKLLNSIQTMSYSLNGLKIGMSIHLEAKTAYLAITLKKLGADVFVTGCNPLSTQDDVAEALKDYGIIVHAKRTEDEREYFSFLHKILDYKPDLILDDGADLTVLAHTERKEVLDNLKGVSEETTTGVRRLKNLQAQGILKVPVIAVNNAKMKFMFDNRYGTGQSTWDSIMRNTNLLVAGKKVLVAGYGWCGRGIALRAHGLGARVMVSEVDPIKAVEALMDGFDVGKIDELAPQADIIITATGVCD
;
A
#
# COMPACT_ATOMS: atom_id res chain seq x y z
N MET A 1 3.97 11.35 -30.30
CA MET A 1 3.29 10.45 -29.37
C MET A 1 3.21 9.08 -30.03
N ASP A 2 3.90 8.10 -29.47
CA ASP A 2 4.03 6.77 -30.04
C ASP A 2 2.69 6.01 -29.89
N ILE A 3 2.38 5.08 -30.80
CA ILE A 3 1.14 4.26 -30.77
C ILE A 3 1.07 3.48 -29.45
N GLN A 4 2.21 3.09 -28.91
CA GLN A 4 2.32 2.36 -27.66
C GLN A 4 1.92 3.23 -26.45
N GLU A 5 2.31 4.53 -26.42
CA GLU A 5 1.90 5.48 -25.38
C GLU A 5 0.41 5.77 -25.41
N LYS A 6 -0.21 5.94 -26.57
CA LYS A 6 -1.67 6.13 -26.71
C LYS A 6 -2.48 4.95 -26.20
N ASN A 7 -1.98 3.72 -26.37
CA ASN A 7 -2.68 2.53 -25.88
C ASN A 7 -2.60 2.40 -24.35
N LEU A 8 -1.47 2.76 -23.73
CA LEU A 8 -1.29 2.76 -22.28
C LEU A 8 -2.20 3.81 -21.62
N GLU A 9 -2.22 5.02 -22.15
CA GLU A 9 -3.07 6.11 -21.68
C GLU A 9 -4.56 5.73 -21.71
N SER A 10 -5.04 5.14 -22.80
CA SER A 10 -6.41 4.67 -22.91
C SER A 10 -6.75 3.57 -21.89
N SER A 11 -5.85 2.64 -21.62
CA SER A 11 -6.03 1.59 -20.60
C SER A 11 -6.14 2.17 -19.19
N GLY A 12 -5.24 3.11 -18.83
CA GLY A 12 -5.26 3.76 -17.53
C GLY A 12 -6.55 4.54 -17.28
N HIS A 13 -7.04 5.29 -18.27
CA HIS A 13 -8.32 6.00 -18.18
C HIS A 13 -9.51 5.05 -17.97
N GLN A 14 -9.54 3.91 -18.66
CA GLN A 14 -10.58 2.91 -18.47
C GLN A 14 -10.60 2.36 -17.04
N LYS A 15 -9.42 2.03 -16.49
CA LYS A 15 -9.27 1.56 -15.11
C LYS A 15 -9.75 2.61 -14.10
N ILE A 16 -9.30 3.86 -14.25
CA ILE A 16 -9.69 4.97 -13.37
C ILE A 16 -11.19 5.23 -13.45
N ASN A 17 -11.77 5.25 -14.66
CA ASN A 17 -13.20 5.44 -14.86
C ASN A 17 -14.03 4.30 -14.25
N TRP A 18 -13.55 3.06 -14.36
CA TRP A 18 -14.21 1.92 -13.70
C TRP A 18 -14.21 2.07 -12.18
N VAL A 19 -13.05 2.37 -11.60
CA VAL A 19 -12.89 2.56 -10.15
C VAL A 19 -13.75 3.70 -9.64
N SER A 20 -13.83 4.83 -10.35
CA SER A 20 -14.63 6.00 -9.94
C SER A 20 -16.09 5.67 -9.68
N LYS A 21 -16.66 4.68 -10.38
CA LYS A 21 -18.04 4.22 -10.20
C LYS A 21 -18.23 3.39 -8.93
N HIS A 22 -17.13 2.85 -8.36
CA HIS A 22 -17.16 1.95 -7.21
C HIS A 22 -16.71 2.59 -5.90
N MET A 23 -15.96 3.71 -5.95
CA MET A 23 -15.47 4.42 -4.78
C MET A 23 -16.45 5.52 -4.31
N LYS A 24 -17.64 5.11 -3.88
CA LYS A 24 -18.76 5.98 -3.54
C LYS A 24 -18.44 6.98 -2.42
N LEU A 25 -17.60 6.60 -1.45
CA LEU A 25 -17.18 7.49 -0.37
C LEU A 25 -16.31 8.64 -0.90
N LEU A 26 -15.35 8.37 -1.79
CA LEU A 26 -14.56 9.43 -2.44
C LEU A 26 -15.45 10.33 -3.29
N ASN A 27 -16.46 9.78 -3.95
CA ASN A 27 -17.41 10.57 -4.72
C ASN A 27 -18.18 11.55 -3.81
N SER A 28 -18.60 11.12 -2.60
CA SER A 28 -19.27 11.99 -1.66
C SER A 28 -18.34 13.08 -1.10
N ILE A 29 -17.06 12.77 -0.88
CA ILE A 29 -16.06 13.76 -0.43
C ILE A 29 -15.89 14.89 -1.45
N GLN A 30 -15.92 14.58 -2.75
CA GLN A 30 -15.82 15.61 -3.81
C GLN A 30 -16.97 16.64 -3.78
N THR A 31 -18.09 16.30 -3.16
CA THR A 31 -19.27 17.19 -3.03
C THR A 31 -19.32 17.92 -1.70
N MET A 32 -18.39 17.66 -0.78
CA MET A 32 -18.32 18.34 0.52
C MET A 32 -17.70 19.74 0.36
N SER A 33 -18.04 20.63 1.28
CA SER A 33 -17.58 22.03 1.30
C SER A 33 -16.11 22.18 1.75
N TYR A 34 -15.29 21.15 1.60
CA TYR A 34 -13.86 21.22 1.91
C TYR A 34 -13.09 21.84 0.74
N SER A 35 -12.15 22.71 1.07
CA SER A 35 -11.23 23.27 0.10
C SER A 35 -9.80 22.96 0.52
N LEU A 36 -9.03 22.46 -0.44
CA LEU A 36 -7.60 22.22 -0.31
C LEU A 36 -6.78 23.22 -1.13
N ASN A 37 -7.39 24.35 -1.51
CA ASN A 37 -6.74 25.37 -2.32
C ASN A 37 -5.43 25.85 -1.68
N GLY A 38 -4.38 25.90 -2.48
CA GLY A 38 -3.05 26.34 -2.05
C GLY A 38 -2.25 25.31 -1.27
N LEU A 39 -2.78 24.11 -1.04
CA LEU A 39 -2.03 23.02 -0.42
C LEU A 39 -1.33 22.17 -1.48
N LYS A 40 -0.06 21.88 -1.22
CA LYS A 40 0.77 20.94 -1.97
C LYS A 40 0.76 19.59 -1.27
N ILE A 41 0.33 18.55 -1.96
CA ILE A 41 0.22 17.19 -1.41
C ILE A 41 1.16 16.25 -2.17
N GLY A 42 2.16 15.72 -1.47
CA GLY A 42 3.01 14.66 -1.97
C GLY A 42 2.41 13.29 -1.63
N MET A 43 2.30 12.40 -2.60
CA MET A 43 1.77 11.05 -2.41
C MET A 43 2.81 10.01 -2.80
N SER A 44 3.07 9.06 -1.91
CA SER A 44 3.86 7.85 -2.15
C SER A 44 3.05 6.65 -1.68
N ILE A 45 2.17 6.15 -2.54
CA ILE A 45 1.25 5.03 -2.29
C ILE A 45 1.30 4.11 -3.51
N HIS A 46 0.92 2.82 -3.37
CA HIS A 46 0.84 1.92 -4.52
C HIS A 46 0.07 2.56 -5.68
N LEU A 47 0.76 2.87 -6.79
CA LEU A 47 0.16 3.62 -7.90
C LEU A 47 -0.62 2.67 -8.82
N GLU A 48 -1.90 2.55 -8.51
CA GLU A 48 -2.92 1.83 -9.27
C GLU A 48 -4.21 2.68 -9.34
N ALA A 49 -5.25 2.18 -9.96
CA ALA A 49 -6.43 2.98 -10.31
C ALA A 49 -7.16 3.61 -9.11
N LYS A 50 -7.20 2.95 -7.92
CA LYS A 50 -7.86 3.51 -6.73
C LYS A 50 -7.05 4.66 -6.13
N THR A 51 -5.72 4.51 -6.06
CA THR A 51 -4.80 5.58 -5.66
C THR A 51 -4.88 6.76 -6.63
N ALA A 52 -4.92 6.49 -7.93
CA ALA A 52 -5.12 7.51 -8.95
C ALA A 52 -6.41 8.29 -8.73
N TYR A 53 -7.50 7.60 -8.41
CA TYR A 53 -8.79 8.26 -8.16
C TYR A 53 -8.78 9.08 -6.87
N LEU A 54 -8.04 8.67 -5.84
CA LEU A 54 -7.79 9.51 -4.66
C LEU A 54 -7.04 10.78 -5.04
N ALA A 55 -5.96 10.68 -5.82
CA ALA A 55 -5.19 11.84 -6.28
C ALA A 55 -6.06 12.82 -7.09
N ILE A 56 -6.91 12.31 -8.00
CA ILE A 56 -7.89 13.12 -8.75
C ILE A 56 -8.88 13.81 -7.80
N THR A 57 -9.34 13.12 -6.76
CA THR A 57 -10.24 13.69 -5.75
C THR A 57 -9.58 14.86 -5.02
N LEU A 58 -8.34 14.70 -4.56
CA LEU A 58 -7.59 15.78 -3.92
C LEU A 58 -7.37 16.98 -4.86
N LYS A 59 -7.05 16.71 -6.13
CA LYS A 59 -6.92 17.75 -7.17
C LYS A 59 -8.22 18.50 -7.39
N LYS A 60 -9.36 17.82 -7.45
CA LYS A 60 -10.69 18.42 -7.59
C LYS A 60 -11.07 19.30 -6.39
N LEU A 61 -10.58 18.96 -5.20
CA LEU A 61 -10.75 19.78 -4.00
C LEU A 61 -9.81 21.00 -3.95
N GLY A 62 -8.94 21.16 -4.95
CA GLY A 62 -8.10 22.34 -5.15
C GLY A 62 -6.64 22.17 -4.77
N ALA A 63 -6.20 20.99 -4.36
CA ALA A 63 -4.79 20.78 -4.04
C ALA A 63 -3.91 20.70 -5.30
N ASP A 64 -2.64 21.07 -5.14
CA ASP A 64 -1.58 20.68 -6.06
C ASP A 64 -1.03 19.30 -5.64
N VAL A 65 -1.18 18.31 -6.52
CA VAL A 65 -0.91 16.91 -6.19
C VAL A 65 0.30 16.41 -6.97
N PHE A 66 1.24 15.80 -6.24
CA PHE A 66 2.48 15.23 -6.75
C PHE A 66 2.53 13.76 -6.37
N VAL A 67 2.63 12.86 -7.33
CA VAL A 67 2.43 11.41 -7.10
C VAL A 67 3.66 10.61 -7.49
N THR A 68 4.05 9.69 -6.62
CA THR A 68 4.95 8.58 -6.91
C THR A 68 4.35 7.26 -6.40
N GLY A 69 4.96 6.13 -6.76
CA GLY A 69 4.61 4.84 -6.17
C GLY A 69 5.46 4.56 -4.93
N CYS A 70 4.89 3.91 -3.90
CA CYS A 70 5.64 3.42 -2.74
C CYS A 70 6.35 2.08 -3.00
N ASN A 71 5.98 1.41 -4.07
CA ASN A 71 6.60 0.16 -4.51
C ASN A 71 6.74 0.17 -6.04
N PRO A 72 7.97 0.20 -6.56
CA PRO A 72 8.18 0.32 -8.01
C PRO A 72 7.68 -0.89 -8.80
N LEU A 73 7.62 -2.08 -8.19
CA LEU A 73 7.15 -3.29 -8.88
C LEU A 73 5.62 -3.36 -9.00
N SER A 74 4.89 -2.64 -8.14
CA SER A 74 3.42 -2.59 -8.18
C SER A 74 2.85 -1.41 -8.98
N THR A 75 3.70 -0.48 -9.40
CA THR A 75 3.30 0.68 -10.20
C THR A 75 2.69 0.24 -11.52
N GLN A 76 1.53 0.81 -11.87
CA GLN A 76 0.86 0.61 -13.15
C GLN A 76 1.15 1.79 -14.08
N ASP A 77 2.01 1.58 -15.08
CA ASP A 77 2.49 2.65 -15.97
C ASP A 77 1.37 3.31 -16.77
N ASP A 78 0.36 2.54 -17.17
CA ASP A 78 -0.81 3.06 -17.87
C ASP A 78 -1.65 3.99 -17.00
N VAL A 79 -1.75 3.71 -15.70
CA VAL A 79 -2.43 4.57 -14.73
C VAL A 79 -1.60 5.82 -14.43
N ALA A 80 -0.27 5.68 -14.29
CA ALA A 80 0.65 6.78 -14.10
C ALA A 80 0.58 7.79 -15.25
N GLU A 81 0.51 7.28 -16.50
CA GLU A 81 0.37 8.11 -17.71
C GLU A 81 -0.97 8.84 -17.75
N ALA A 82 -2.07 8.10 -17.52
CA ALA A 82 -3.41 8.68 -17.54
C ALA A 82 -3.62 9.78 -16.48
N LEU A 83 -2.93 9.72 -15.33
CA LEU A 83 -3.03 10.74 -14.29
C LEU A 83 -2.56 12.13 -14.74
N LYS A 84 -1.62 12.21 -15.67
CA LYS A 84 -1.08 13.48 -16.17
C LYS A 84 -2.16 14.34 -16.81
N ASP A 85 -3.15 13.72 -17.47
CA ASP A 85 -4.28 14.42 -18.10
C ASP A 85 -5.22 15.11 -17.11
N TYR A 86 -5.17 14.71 -15.84
CA TYR A 86 -5.91 15.35 -14.76
C TYR A 86 -5.16 16.51 -14.11
N GLY A 87 -4.02 16.94 -14.69
CA GLY A 87 -3.20 18.02 -14.16
C GLY A 87 -2.46 17.63 -12.86
N ILE A 88 -2.15 16.34 -12.70
CA ILE A 88 -1.38 15.79 -11.60
C ILE A 88 0.05 15.55 -12.08
N ILE A 89 1.03 15.95 -11.28
CA ILE A 89 2.44 15.71 -11.59
C ILE A 89 2.81 14.32 -11.08
N VAL A 90 3.26 13.47 -12.00
CA VAL A 90 3.59 12.06 -11.71
C VAL A 90 5.05 11.79 -11.99
N HIS A 91 5.75 11.29 -10.98
CA HIS A 91 7.10 10.75 -11.06
C HIS A 91 7.08 9.29 -10.61
N ALA A 92 6.61 8.42 -11.47
CA ALA A 92 6.46 7.01 -11.17
C ALA A 92 6.58 6.18 -12.44
N LYS A 93 7.18 5.02 -12.31
CA LYS A 93 7.32 4.01 -13.36
C LYS A 93 7.56 2.65 -12.72
N ARG A 94 7.07 1.60 -13.35
CA ARG A 94 7.44 0.24 -12.96
C ARG A 94 8.93 0.02 -13.27
N THR A 95 9.72 -0.27 -12.25
CA THR A 95 11.17 -0.45 -12.38
C THR A 95 11.69 -1.43 -11.34
N GLU A 96 12.79 -2.12 -11.67
CA GLU A 96 13.57 -2.93 -10.72
C GLU A 96 14.80 -2.15 -10.22
N ASP A 97 15.03 -0.94 -10.74
CA ASP A 97 16.14 -0.09 -10.32
C ASP A 97 15.75 0.74 -9.09
N GLU A 98 16.33 0.37 -7.95
CA GLU A 98 16.13 1.06 -6.68
C GLU A 98 16.59 2.53 -6.74
N ARG A 99 17.64 2.85 -7.51
CA ARG A 99 18.12 4.24 -7.65
C ARG A 99 17.10 5.09 -8.40
N GLU A 100 16.46 4.52 -9.43
CA GLU A 100 15.38 5.21 -10.17
C GLU A 100 14.20 5.45 -9.23
N TYR A 101 13.81 4.46 -8.42
CA TYR A 101 12.76 4.59 -7.41
C TYR A 101 13.03 5.74 -6.43
N PHE A 102 14.21 5.75 -5.80
CA PHE A 102 14.59 6.83 -4.88
C PHE A 102 14.66 8.19 -5.56
N SER A 103 15.05 8.25 -6.85
CA SER A 103 15.03 9.51 -7.60
C SER A 103 13.63 10.11 -7.72
N PHE A 104 12.59 9.26 -7.82
CA PHE A 104 11.20 9.72 -7.85
C PHE A 104 10.77 10.30 -6.51
N LEU A 105 11.14 9.68 -5.39
CA LEU A 105 10.88 10.21 -4.05
C LEU A 105 11.51 11.60 -3.87
N HIS A 106 12.78 11.75 -4.28
CA HIS A 106 13.45 13.05 -4.24
C HIS A 106 12.72 14.10 -5.06
N LYS A 107 12.25 13.78 -6.27
CA LYS A 107 11.46 14.69 -7.11
C LYS A 107 10.17 15.14 -6.45
N ILE A 108 9.48 14.26 -5.71
CA ILE A 108 8.28 14.67 -4.95
C ILE A 108 8.67 15.69 -3.86
N LEU A 109 9.77 15.48 -3.16
CA LEU A 109 10.23 16.41 -2.12
C LEU A 109 10.72 17.75 -2.67
N ASP A 110 11.18 17.83 -3.95
CA ASP A 110 11.55 19.08 -4.61
C ASP A 110 10.38 20.07 -4.70
N TYR A 111 9.14 19.59 -4.73
CA TYR A 111 7.93 20.43 -4.72
C TYR A 111 7.61 21.01 -3.34
N LYS A 112 8.33 20.60 -2.28
CA LYS A 112 8.13 21.03 -0.89
C LYS A 112 6.67 20.90 -0.47
N PRO A 113 6.15 19.66 -0.35
CA PRO A 113 4.74 19.42 0.01
C PRO A 113 4.41 19.95 1.39
N ASP A 114 3.18 20.46 1.55
CA ASP A 114 2.58 20.83 2.84
C ASP A 114 2.12 19.59 3.61
N LEU A 115 1.66 18.57 2.88
CA LEU A 115 1.18 17.31 3.43
C LEU A 115 1.76 16.14 2.64
N ILE A 116 2.02 15.04 3.32
CA ILE A 116 2.45 13.77 2.70
C ILE A 116 1.42 12.68 3.00
N LEU A 117 1.03 11.94 1.96
CA LEU A 117 0.34 10.67 2.06
C LEU A 117 1.36 9.58 1.72
N ASP A 118 1.71 8.75 2.70
CA ASP A 118 2.78 7.75 2.57
C ASP A 118 2.27 6.34 2.86
N ASP A 119 2.95 5.37 2.28
CA ASP A 119 2.70 3.95 2.46
C ASP A 119 4.04 3.22 2.58
N GLY A 120 4.42 2.91 3.82
CA GLY A 120 5.72 2.36 4.17
C GLY A 120 6.72 3.39 4.71
N ALA A 121 6.35 4.67 4.72
CA ALA A 121 7.10 5.79 5.27
C ALA A 121 8.42 6.12 4.54
N ASP A 122 8.65 5.67 3.31
CA ASP A 122 9.90 5.98 2.59
C ASP A 122 10.05 7.48 2.31
N LEU A 123 9.00 8.12 1.81
CA LEU A 123 9.01 9.56 1.53
C LEU A 123 9.18 10.38 2.81
N THR A 124 8.50 9.97 3.89
CA THR A 124 8.55 10.65 5.19
C THR A 124 9.91 10.48 5.86
N VAL A 125 10.49 9.27 5.82
CA VAL A 125 11.84 9.02 6.36
C VAL A 125 12.87 9.85 5.61
N LEU A 126 12.80 9.87 4.28
CA LEU A 126 13.70 10.66 3.43
C LEU A 126 13.63 12.16 3.78
N ALA A 127 12.41 12.70 4.00
CA ALA A 127 12.22 14.08 4.43
C ALA A 127 12.87 14.37 5.79
N HIS A 128 12.91 13.41 6.72
CA HIS A 128 13.48 13.59 8.06
C HIS A 128 14.98 13.30 8.15
N THR A 129 15.55 12.59 7.19
CA THR A 129 16.97 12.19 7.19
C THR A 129 17.82 13.01 6.22
N GLU A 130 17.46 12.99 4.93
CA GLU A 130 18.28 13.54 3.86
C GLU A 130 17.75 14.89 3.32
N ARG A 131 16.44 15.13 3.41
CA ARG A 131 15.77 16.30 2.80
C ARG A 131 15.10 17.19 3.86
N LYS A 132 15.85 17.50 4.93
CA LYS A 132 15.33 18.22 6.12
C LYS A 132 14.80 19.62 5.80
N GLU A 133 15.22 20.22 4.72
CA GLU A 133 14.71 21.51 4.24
C GLU A 133 13.23 21.48 3.84
N VAL A 134 12.66 20.30 3.63
CA VAL A 134 11.24 20.13 3.35
C VAL A 134 10.40 20.31 4.61
N LEU A 135 10.98 20.02 5.78
CA LEU A 135 10.27 20.06 7.07
C LEU A 135 9.76 21.46 7.44
N ASP A 136 10.38 22.53 6.91
CA ASP A 136 9.94 23.91 7.14
C ASP A 136 8.53 24.18 6.59
N ASN A 137 8.13 23.46 5.55
CA ASN A 137 6.80 23.58 4.94
C ASN A 137 5.86 22.45 5.35
N LEU A 138 6.38 21.29 5.73
CA LEU A 138 5.61 20.09 5.99
C LEU A 138 4.78 20.22 7.26
N LYS A 139 3.46 20.21 7.11
CA LYS A 139 2.48 20.37 8.20
C LYS A 139 2.06 19.05 8.84
N GLY A 140 2.17 17.95 8.10
CA GLY A 140 1.78 16.63 8.61
C GLY A 140 1.84 15.53 7.57
N VAL A 141 1.71 14.31 8.07
CA VAL A 141 1.80 13.07 7.29
C VAL A 141 0.60 12.17 7.60
N SER A 142 0.14 11.43 6.62
CA SER A 142 -0.82 10.34 6.77
C SER A 142 -0.15 9.05 6.32
N GLU A 143 -0.08 8.04 7.21
CA GLU A 143 0.59 6.76 6.93
C GLU A 143 -0.40 5.61 6.81
N GLU A 144 -0.30 4.88 5.71
CA GLU A 144 -1.25 3.84 5.29
C GLU A 144 -0.99 2.49 5.97
N THR A 145 0.27 2.12 6.26
CA THR A 145 0.59 0.72 6.52
C THR A 145 1.31 0.46 7.85
N THR A 146 1.20 -0.76 8.35
CA THR A 146 1.76 -1.20 9.64
C THR A 146 3.28 -1.00 9.72
N THR A 147 4.01 -1.34 8.67
CA THR A 147 5.47 -1.19 8.62
C THR A 147 5.89 0.26 8.66
N GLY A 148 5.19 1.14 7.93
CA GLY A 148 5.43 2.58 7.96
C GLY A 148 5.13 3.18 9.34
N VAL A 149 3.99 2.86 9.95
CA VAL A 149 3.68 3.30 11.33
C VAL A 149 4.77 2.88 12.32
N ARG A 150 5.33 1.65 12.18
CA ARG A 150 6.44 1.18 13.02
C ARG A 150 7.70 2.03 12.81
N ARG A 151 8.08 2.31 11.56
CA ARG A 151 9.22 3.17 11.23
C ARG A 151 9.06 4.58 11.81
N LEU A 152 7.87 5.17 11.68
CA LEU A 152 7.59 6.51 12.21
C LEU A 152 7.59 6.56 13.73
N LYS A 153 7.11 5.50 14.42
CA LYS A 153 7.27 5.38 15.88
C LYS A 153 8.73 5.28 16.30
N ASN A 154 9.58 4.62 15.54
CA ASN A 154 11.00 4.56 15.80
C ASN A 154 11.66 5.95 15.64
N LEU A 155 11.31 6.71 14.59
CA LEU A 155 11.76 8.09 14.43
C LEU A 155 11.28 8.99 15.59
N GLN A 156 10.04 8.79 16.04
CA GLN A 156 9.50 9.51 17.19
C GLN A 156 10.28 9.20 18.47
N ALA A 157 10.57 7.93 18.76
CA ALA A 157 11.32 7.50 19.93
C ALA A 157 12.76 8.06 19.93
N GLN A 158 13.35 8.25 18.75
CA GLN A 158 14.67 8.86 18.55
C GLN A 158 14.64 10.40 18.57
N GLY A 159 13.47 11.04 18.71
CA GLY A 159 13.31 12.49 18.64
C GLY A 159 13.55 13.11 17.26
N ILE A 160 13.59 12.28 16.21
CA ILE A 160 13.82 12.69 14.81
C ILE A 160 12.53 13.18 14.15
N LEU A 161 11.38 12.54 14.43
CA LEU A 161 10.09 12.92 13.87
C LEU A 161 9.68 14.33 14.32
N LYS A 162 9.48 15.24 13.36
CA LYS A 162 9.25 16.68 13.61
C LYS A 162 7.84 17.15 13.26
N VAL A 163 7.05 16.32 12.61
CA VAL A 163 5.69 16.67 12.16
C VAL A 163 4.66 15.70 12.74
N PRO A 164 3.41 16.12 12.93
CA PRO A 164 2.34 15.21 13.32
C PRO A 164 2.07 14.15 12.25
N VAL A 165 1.77 12.93 12.70
CA VAL A 165 1.45 11.81 11.82
C VAL A 165 0.09 11.23 12.18
N ILE A 166 -0.78 11.07 11.19
CA ILE A 166 -2.02 10.31 11.32
C ILE A 166 -1.75 8.88 10.86
N ALA A 167 -1.76 7.94 11.82
CA ALA A 167 -1.63 6.52 11.52
C ALA A 167 -2.98 5.96 11.02
N VAL A 168 -3.30 6.18 9.74
CA VAL A 168 -4.56 5.72 9.12
C VAL A 168 -4.68 4.20 9.20
N ASN A 169 -3.54 3.50 9.11
CA ASN A 169 -3.51 2.04 9.31
C ASN A 169 -4.16 1.58 10.63
N ASN A 170 -4.14 2.43 11.67
CA ASN A 170 -4.65 2.07 13.00
C ASN A 170 -6.16 2.36 13.15
N ALA A 171 -6.82 2.90 12.14
CA ALA A 171 -8.26 3.07 12.13
C ALA A 171 -8.95 1.71 11.99
N LYS A 172 -9.95 1.41 12.84
CA LYS A 172 -10.69 0.13 12.80
C LYS A 172 -11.27 -0.15 11.40
N MET A 173 -11.82 0.88 10.74
CA MET A 173 -12.36 0.76 9.39
C MET A 173 -11.27 0.52 8.32
N LYS A 174 -10.00 0.70 8.62
CA LYS A 174 -8.88 0.37 7.72
C LYS A 174 -8.40 -1.06 7.97
N PHE A 175 -7.77 -1.34 9.12
CA PHE A 175 -7.05 -2.60 9.30
C PHE A 175 -7.97 -3.84 9.39
N MET A 176 -9.19 -3.69 9.94
CA MET A 176 -10.12 -4.82 10.03
C MET A 176 -10.64 -5.27 8.66
N PHE A 177 -10.63 -4.39 7.67
CA PHE A 177 -11.18 -4.68 6.34
C PHE A 177 -10.09 -4.74 5.27
N ASP A 178 -9.27 -3.70 5.12
CA ASP A 178 -8.23 -3.65 4.11
C ASP A 178 -7.13 -4.70 4.37
N ASN A 179 -6.46 -4.63 5.52
CA ASN A 179 -5.37 -5.57 5.82
C ASN A 179 -5.86 -7.02 5.86
N ARG A 180 -7.06 -7.26 6.38
CA ARG A 180 -7.61 -8.62 6.52
C ARG A 180 -8.20 -9.14 5.21
N TYR A 181 -9.19 -8.45 4.67
CA TYR A 181 -9.94 -8.94 3.51
C TYR A 181 -9.29 -8.53 2.19
N GLY A 182 -8.82 -7.30 2.09
CA GLY A 182 -8.17 -6.78 0.88
C GLY A 182 -6.86 -7.50 0.60
N THR A 183 -5.93 -7.51 1.56
CA THR A 183 -4.63 -8.19 1.41
C THR A 183 -4.80 -9.70 1.21
N GLY A 184 -5.70 -10.34 1.97
CA GLY A 184 -5.97 -11.76 1.81
C GLY A 184 -6.45 -12.12 0.41
N GLN A 185 -7.36 -11.33 -0.16
CA GLN A 185 -7.86 -11.53 -1.52
C GLN A 185 -6.77 -11.27 -2.57
N SER A 186 -6.08 -10.12 -2.47
CA SER A 186 -5.09 -9.71 -3.47
C SER A 186 -3.88 -10.65 -3.52
N THR A 187 -3.47 -11.21 -2.38
CA THR A 187 -2.38 -12.20 -2.32
C THR A 187 -2.74 -13.43 -3.15
N TRP A 188 -3.93 -13.99 -2.95
CA TRP A 188 -4.35 -15.18 -3.69
C TRP A 188 -4.68 -14.89 -5.14
N ASP A 189 -5.24 -13.74 -5.46
CA ASP A 189 -5.44 -13.30 -6.84
C ASP A 189 -4.10 -13.24 -7.59
N SER A 190 -3.07 -12.65 -6.96
CA SER A 190 -1.72 -12.58 -7.55
C SER A 190 -1.08 -13.95 -7.74
N ILE A 191 -1.13 -14.82 -6.73
CA ILE A 191 -0.58 -16.17 -6.82
C ILE A 191 -1.24 -16.95 -7.96
N MET A 192 -2.56 -16.96 -8.01
CA MET A 192 -3.29 -17.72 -9.04
C MET A 192 -3.04 -17.18 -10.44
N ARG A 193 -3.01 -15.87 -10.64
CA ARG A 193 -2.75 -15.25 -11.96
C ARG A 193 -1.34 -15.53 -12.48
N ASN A 194 -0.34 -15.48 -11.59
CA ASN A 194 1.05 -15.63 -12.01
C ASN A 194 1.49 -17.09 -12.14
N THR A 195 0.81 -18.02 -11.46
CA THR A 195 1.23 -19.44 -11.46
C THR A 195 0.23 -20.37 -12.14
N ASN A 196 -1.02 -19.94 -12.29
CA ASN A 196 -2.15 -20.79 -12.68
C ASN A 196 -2.28 -22.06 -11.81
N LEU A 197 -1.85 -21.99 -10.54
CA LEU A 197 -1.80 -23.13 -9.61
C LEU A 197 -3.19 -23.41 -9.04
N LEU A 198 -3.58 -24.68 -8.99
CA LEU A 198 -4.73 -25.14 -8.25
C LEU A 198 -4.40 -25.13 -6.75
N VAL A 199 -5.09 -24.31 -6.00
CA VAL A 199 -4.86 -24.12 -4.54
C VAL A 199 -5.50 -25.25 -3.71
N ALA A 200 -6.63 -25.81 -4.19
CA ALA A 200 -7.32 -26.88 -3.49
C ALA A 200 -6.41 -28.10 -3.25
N GLY A 201 -6.43 -28.60 -2.01
CA GLY A 201 -5.62 -29.73 -1.56
C GLY A 201 -4.16 -29.40 -1.24
N LYS A 202 -3.66 -28.19 -1.55
CA LYS A 202 -2.30 -27.76 -1.21
C LYS A 202 -2.16 -27.51 0.28
N LYS A 203 -0.97 -27.81 0.81
CA LYS A 203 -0.54 -27.41 2.15
C LYS A 203 0.06 -26.02 2.09
N VAL A 204 -0.58 -25.08 2.74
CA VAL A 204 -0.19 -23.66 2.76
C VAL A 204 0.28 -23.29 4.16
N LEU A 205 1.53 -22.89 4.30
CA LEU A 205 2.06 -22.33 5.53
C LEU A 205 1.99 -20.80 5.47
N VAL A 206 1.29 -20.19 6.43
CA VAL A 206 1.27 -18.75 6.64
C VAL A 206 2.14 -18.44 7.85
N ALA A 207 3.25 -17.74 7.64
CA ALA A 207 4.13 -17.27 8.71
C ALA A 207 3.70 -15.85 9.13
N GLY A 208 3.19 -15.74 10.37
CA GLY A 208 2.55 -14.54 10.93
C GLY A 208 1.03 -14.60 10.86
N TYR A 209 0.37 -14.37 12.02
CA TYR A 209 -1.10 -14.37 12.12
C TYR A 209 -1.64 -13.00 12.59
N GLY A 210 -1.01 -11.92 12.09
CA GLY A 210 -1.57 -10.57 12.15
C GLY A 210 -2.78 -10.42 11.22
N TRP A 211 -3.27 -9.20 11.03
CA TRP A 211 -4.46 -8.98 10.20
C TRP A 211 -4.30 -9.49 8.76
N CYS A 212 -3.14 -9.27 8.13
CA CYS A 212 -2.86 -9.78 6.79
C CYS A 212 -2.77 -11.30 6.77
N GLY A 213 -1.94 -11.89 7.65
CA GLY A 213 -1.77 -13.35 7.72
C GLY A 213 -3.06 -14.09 7.98
N ARG A 214 -3.89 -13.57 8.89
CA ARG A 214 -5.25 -14.09 9.13
C ARG A 214 -6.11 -14.06 7.87
N GLY A 215 -6.11 -12.95 7.15
CA GLY A 215 -6.86 -12.82 5.89
C GLY A 215 -6.39 -13.79 4.82
N ILE A 216 -5.07 -13.96 4.69
CA ILE A 216 -4.45 -14.90 3.75
C ILE A 216 -4.83 -16.34 4.10
N ALA A 217 -4.74 -16.73 5.38
CA ALA A 217 -5.10 -18.06 5.87
C ALA A 217 -6.57 -18.40 5.60
N LEU A 218 -7.47 -17.48 5.94
CA LEU A 218 -8.91 -17.63 5.70
C LEU A 218 -9.24 -17.79 4.20
N ARG A 219 -8.57 -17.03 3.32
CA ARG A 219 -8.78 -17.16 1.87
C ARG A 219 -8.22 -18.46 1.33
N ALA A 220 -7.02 -18.89 1.79
CA ALA A 220 -6.45 -20.19 1.44
C ALA A 220 -7.41 -21.32 1.78
N HIS A 221 -7.94 -21.32 3.02
CA HIS A 221 -8.91 -22.30 3.47
C HIS A 221 -10.18 -22.31 2.59
N GLY A 222 -10.71 -21.12 2.29
CA GLY A 222 -11.87 -20.97 1.40
C GLY A 222 -11.63 -21.47 -0.04
N LEU A 223 -10.38 -21.50 -0.50
CA LEU A 223 -9.96 -22.09 -1.78
C LEU A 223 -9.69 -23.59 -1.69
N GLY A 224 -9.90 -24.22 -0.54
CA GLY A 224 -9.74 -25.65 -0.33
C GLY A 224 -8.32 -26.08 0.06
N ALA A 225 -7.45 -25.17 0.46
CA ALA A 225 -6.13 -25.48 0.99
C ALA A 225 -6.20 -26.07 2.41
N ARG A 226 -5.19 -26.86 2.76
CA ARG A 226 -4.87 -27.26 4.14
C ARG A 226 -3.93 -26.21 4.71
N VAL A 227 -4.41 -25.39 5.65
CA VAL A 227 -3.66 -24.24 6.15
C VAL A 227 -2.95 -24.59 7.45
N MET A 228 -1.66 -24.24 7.48
CA MET A 228 -0.80 -24.28 8.66
C MET A 228 -0.36 -22.84 8.98
N VAL A 229 -0.23 -22.52 10.26
CA VAL A 229 0.18 -21.20 10.74
C VAL A 229 1.39 -21.32 11.66
N SER A 230 2.38 -20.46 11.43
CA SER A 230 3.48 -20.25 12.37
C SER A 230 3.43 -18.83 12.90
N GLU A 231 3.33 -18.67 14.24
CA GLU A 231 3.22 -17.36 14.89
C GLU A 231 4.00 -17.38 16.21
N VAL A 232 4.71 -16.26 16.49
CA VAL A 232 5.50 -16.12 17.72
C VAL A 232 4.72 -15.53 18.88
N ASP A 233 3.66 -14.77 18.59
CA ASP A 233 2.74 -14.25 19.60
C ASP A 233 1.77 -15.37 20.03
N PRO A 234 1.83 -15.84 21.30
CA PRO A 234 1.01 -16.96 21.75
C PRO A 234 -0.50 -16.68 21.68
N ILE A 235 -0.92 -15.43 21.80
CA ILE A 235 -2.35 -15.07 21.72
C ILE A 235 -2.84 -15.27 20.29
N LYS A 236 -2.08 -14.79 19.30
CA LYS A 236 -2.42 -14.98 17.89
C LYS A 236 -2.29 -16.44 17.45
N ALA A 237 -1.34 -17.18 18.01
CA ALA A 237 -1.21 -18.60 17.75
C ALA A 237 -2.46 -19.36 18.22
N VAL A 238 -2.97 -19.06 19.44
CA VAL A 238 -4.23 -19.63 19.94
C VAL A 238 -5.40 -19.18 19.07
N GLU A 239 -5.45 -17.93 18.63
CA GLU A 239 -6.48 -17.45 17.70
C GLU A 239 -6.50 -18.25 16.40
N ALA A 240 -5.33 -18.52 15.81
CA ALA A 240 -5.21 -19.35 14.62
C ALA A 240 -5.72 -20.78 14.85
N LEU A 241 -5.41 -21.38 16.02
CA LEU A 241 -5.90 -22.68 16.40
C LEU A 241 -7.44 -22.70 16.55
N MET A 242 -8.03 -21.65 17.15
CA MET A 242 -9.47 -21.52 17.30
C MET A 242 -10.18 -21.26 15.95
N ASP A 243 -9.50 -20.62 14.99
CA ASP A 243 -9.98 -20.47 13.62
C ASP A 243 -9.88 -21.78 12.80
N GLY A 244 -9.36 -22.87 13.40
CA GLY A 244 -9.34 -24.24 12.83
C GLY A 244 -8.08 -24.57 12.03
N PHE A 245 -6.98 -23.87 12.24
CA PHE A 245 -5.73 -24.12 11.55
C PHE A 245 -4.75 -24.94 12.40
N ASP A 246 -3.90 -25.72 11.74
CA ASP A 246 -2.75 -26.36 12.38
C ASP A 246 -1.72 -25.29 12.75
N VAL A 247 -1.26 -25.29 14.02
CA VAL A 247 -0.28 -24.28 14.49
C VAL A 247 0.99 -24.99 14.97
N GLY A 248 2.14 -24.48 14.56
CA GLY A 248 3.42 -25.06 14.94
C GLY A 248 4.61 -24.13 14.64
N LYS A 249 5.80 -24.62 14.97
CA LYS A 249 7.03 -23.91 14.66
C LYS A 249 7.34 -23.93 13.16
N ILE A 250 7.94 -22.88 12.66
CA ILE A 250 8.24 -22.74 11.23
C ILE A 250 9.12 -23.89 10.73
N ASP A 251 10.13 -24.31 11.51
CA ASP A 251 11.05 -25.38 11.16
C ASP A 251 10.37 -26.76 11.02
N GLU A 252 9.26 -26.97 11.75
CA GLU A 252 8.49 -28.20 11.73
C GLU A 252 7.46 -28.19 10.57
N LEU A 253 6.91 -27.02 10.23
CA LEU A 253 5.84 -26.89 9.25
C LEU A 253 6.34 -26.61 7.83
N ALA A 254 7.44 -25.86 7.67
CA ALA A 254 7.96 -25.49 6.35
C ALA A 254 8.30 -26.68 5.45
N PRO A 255 8.91 -27.78 5.95
CA PRO A 255 9.18 -28.96 5.11
C PRO A 255 7.92 -29.68 4.60
N GLN A 256 6.76 -29.39 5.18
CA GLN A 256 5.47 -30.00 4.81
C GLN A 256 4.68 -29.16 3.81
N ALA A 257 5.07 -27.89 3.61
CA ALA A 257 4.30 -26.92 2.85
C ALA A 257 4.58 -27.04 1.33
N ASP A 258 3.51 -26.95 0.54
CA ASP A 258 3.60 -26.74 -0.91
C ASP A 258 3.79 -25.24 -1.23
N ILE A 259 3.24 -24.36 -0.39
CA ILE A 259 3.29 -22.90 -0.53
C ILE A 259 3.59 -22.28 0.84
N ILE A 260 4.53 -21.36 0.89
CA ILE A 260 4.85 -20.58 2.09
C ILE A 260 4.59 -19.13 1.80
N ILE A 261 3.80 -18.47 2.67
CA ILE A 261 3.50 -17.03 2.57
C ILE A 261 3.92 -16.36 3.87
N THR A 262 4.87 -15.43 3.78
CA THR A 262 5.33 -14.65 4.94
C THR A 262 4.52 -13.37 5.10
N ALA A 263 3.99 -13.15 6.30
CA ALA A 263 3.18 -11.98 6.67
C ALA A 263 3.60 -11.41 8.04
N THR A 264 4.91 -11.49 8.36
CA THR A 264 5.46 -11.10 9.66
C THR A 264 5.60 -9.59 9.84
N GLY A 265 5.72 -8.85 8.74
CA GLY A 265 5.96 -7.40 8.77
C GLY A 265 7.34 -7.00 9.34
N VAL A 266 8.30 -7.93 9.31
CA VAL A 266 9.71 -7.72 9.68
C VAL A 266 10.60 -8.31 8.60
N CYS A 267 11.82 -7.79 8.50
CA CYS A 267 12.77 -8.23 7.48
C CYS A 267 13.65 -9.40 7.94
N ASP A 268 13.71 -9.76 9.23
CA ASP A 268 14.55 -10.83 9.78
C ASP A 268 13.78 -11.63 10.83
#